data_674fcec4bc1f68ffffdd89cfba9aa311
#
_entry.id   674fcec4bc1f68ffffdd89cfba9aa311
#
_cell.length_a   1.000
_cell.length_b   1.000
_cell.length_c   1.000
_cell.angle_alpha   90.00
_cell.angle_beta   90.00
_cell.angle_gamma   90.00
#
_symmetry.space_group_name_H-M   'P 1'
#
loop_
_entity.id
_entity.type
_entity.pdbx_description
1 polymer ?
#
loop_
_entity_poly.entity_id
_entity_poly.type
_entity_poly.pdbx_seq_one_letter_code
_entity_poly.pdbx_strand_id
1 'polypeptide(L)'
;MDTLSHGLWGSIFFGRKLRKDFWMAFLFGVLPDLLSFGIFIVGSWVGVFDHPDFSSGKHPDPSMIPAFVQNFYNVTHSLIVFMVVAGVVYLVLRKIYWPMFAWPVHILYDIPTHSAEFFPTPFLWPVSDYFFHGTSWGQPWIFFPNWILLLACLYWFFLHRRLKNRFASRQKGKNAL
;
A
#
# COMPACT_ATOMS: atom_id res chain seq x y z
N MET A 1 -1.40 -4.07 6.74
CA MET A 1 -0.09 -4.75 6.45
C MET A 1 1.01 -3.72 6.64
N ASP A 2 2.33 -4.05 6.61
CA ASP A 2 3.35 -2.99 6.68
C ASP A 2 3.38 -2.16 5.39
N THR A 3 3.67 -0.87 5.52
CA THR A 3 3.62 0.12 4.43
C THR A 3 4.48 -0.26 3.22
N LEU A 4 5.68 -0.85 3.45
CA LEU A 4 6.57 -1.25 2.36
C LEU A 4 5.99 -2.41 1.55
N SER A 5 5.38 -3.39 2.22
CA SER A 5 4.67 -4.51 1.57
C SER A 5 3.55 -4.01 0.66
N HIS A 6 2.76 -3.02 1.08
CA HIS A 6 1.71 -2.42 0.26
C HIS A 6 2.25 -1.83 -1.04
N GLY A 7 3.33 -1.05 -0.95
CA GLY A 7 3.98 -0.48 -2.14
C GLY A 7 4.48 -1.55 -3.10
N LEU A 8 5.13 -2.58 -2.58
CA LEU A 8 5.70 -3.65 -3.39
C LEU A 8 4.62 -4.53 -4.03
N TRP A 9 3.55 -4.89 -3.30
CA TRP A 9 2.40 -5.60 -3.88
C TRP A 9 1.72 -4.77 -4.97
N GLY A 10 1.48 -3.48 -4.71
CA GLY A 10 0.95 -2.56 -5.72
C GLY A 10 1.80 -2.56 -6.99
N SER A 11 3.13 -2.51 -6.84
CA SER A 11 4.07 -2.56 -7.96
C SER A 11 4.01 -3.87 -8.74
N ILE A 12 3.89 -5.01 -8.06
CA ILE A 12 3.77 -6.34 -8.68
C ILE A 12 2.47 -6.42 -9.51
N PHE A 13 1.36 -5.91 -8.98
CA PHE A 13 0.07 -6.00 -9.68
C PHE A 13 -0.03 -5.01 -10.85
N PHE A 14 0.36 -3.77 -10.67
CA PHE A 14 0.09 -2.68 -11.61
C PHE A 14 1.32 -2.07 -12.29
N GLY A 15 2.53 -2.40 -11.83
CA GLY A 15 3.79 -1.86 -12.35
C GLY A 15 4.45 -2.66 -13.47
N ARG A 16 3.70 -3.56 -14.16
CA ARG A 16 4.30 -4.54 -15.09
C ARG A 16 4.75 -3.97 -16.42
N LYS A 17 4.15 -2.89 -16.91
CA LYS A 17 4.39 -2.38 -18.28
C LYS A 17 5.65 -1.54 -18.36
N LEU A 18 5.75 -0.47 -17.59
CA LEU A 18 6.82 0.50 -17.63
C LEU A 18 7.50 0.63 -16.26
N ARG A 19 8.77 1.06 -16.26
CA ARG A 19 9.48 1.37 -15.00
C ARG A 19 8.77 2.49 -14.22
N LYS A 20 8.19 3.47 -14.92
CA LYS A 20 7.41 4.54 -14.32
C LYS A 20 6.17 4.00 -13.62
N ASP A 21 5.43 3.09 -14.26
CA ASP A 21 4.23 2.48 -13.68
C ASP A 21 4.54 1.71 -12.40
N PHE A 22 5.72 1.05 -12.34
CA PHE A 22 6.19 0.35 -11.15
C PHE A 22 6.30 1.31 -9.94
N TRP A 23 6.99 2.43 -10.13
CA TRP A 23 7.19 3.40 -9.05
C TRP A 23 5.92 4.18 -8.71
N MET A 24 5.06 4.44 -9.71
CA MET A 24 3.76 5.06 -9.45
C MET A 24 2.83 4.13 -8.68
N ALA A 25 2.79 2.84 -9.03
CA ALA A 25 2.01 1.85 -8.27
C ALA A 25 2.58 1.65 -6.85
N PHE A 26 3.92 1.69 -6.69
CA PHE A 26 4.54 1.72 -5.38
C PHE A 26 4.06 2.91 -4.56
N LEU A 27 4.11 4.11 -5.13
CA LEU A 27 3.68 5.34 -4.47
C LEU A 27 2.20 5.26 -4.04
N PHE A 28 1.30 4.86 -4.94
CA PHE A 28 -0.11 4.70 -4.59
C PHE A 28 -0.37 3.60 -3.55
N GLY A 29 0.47 2.59 -3.52
CA GLY A 29 0.41 1.53 -2.51
C GLY A 29 0.86 1.98 -1.12
N VAL A 30 1.81 2.90 -0.99
CA VAL A 30 2.28 3.41 0.30
C VAL A 30 1.58 4.69 0.75
N LEU A 31 0.96 5.42 -0.18
CA LEU A 31 0.42 6.76 0.05
C LEU A 31 -0.62 6.82 1.18
N PRO A 32 -1.57 5.87 1.33
CA PRO A 32 -2.53 5.87 2.43
C PRO A 32 -1.87 5.97 3.80
N ASP A 33 -0.86 5.15 4.04
CA ASP A 33 -0.11 5.14 5.30
C ASP A 33 0.74 6.40 5.48
N LEU A 34 1.40 6.85 4.41
CA LEU A 34 2.24 8.04 4.47
C LEU A 34 1.44 9.30 4.78
N LEU A 35 0.23 9.42 4.26
CA LEU A 35 -0.64 10.56 4.53
C LEU A 35 -1.25 10.52 5.93
N SER A 36 -1.47 9.35 6.50
CA SER A 36 -1.99 9.19 7.86
C SER A 36 -0.85 9.17 8.89
N PHE A 37 -0.12 8.08 8.97
CA PHE A 37 0.94 7.86 9.97
C PHE A 37 2.27 8.52 9.62
N GLY A 38 2.60 8.69 8.33
CA GLY A 38 3.90 9.21 7.93
C GLY A 38 4.17 10.61 8.47
N ILE A 39 3.17 11.49 8.45
CA ILE A 39 3.25 12.86 9.01
C ILE A 39 3.52 12.81 10.52
N PHE A 40 2.81 11.94 11.24
CA PHE A 40 2.98 11.76 12.67
C PHE A 40 4.37 11.19 13.02
N ILE A 41 4.82 10.15 12.31
CA ILE A 41 6.13 9.53 12.54
C ILE A 41 7.26 10.54 12.29
N VAL A 42 7.23 11.27 11.18
CA VAL A 42 8.23 12.30 10.89
C VAL A 42 8.18 13.41 11.94
N GLY A 43 6.98 13.87 12.30
CA GLY A 43 6.79 14.88 13.34
C GLY A 43 7.33 14.46 14.71
N SER A 44 7.17 13.18 15.07
CA SER A 44 7.76 12.62 16.30
C SER A 44 9.30 12.61 16.22
N TRP A 45 9.89 12.26 15.09
CA TRP A 45 11.35 12.27 14.94
C TRP A 45 11.98 13.67 15.05
N VAL A 46 11.26 14.70 14.59
CA VAL A 46 11.73 16.09 14.72
C VAL A 46 11.27 16.77 16.01
N GLY A 47 10.64 16.03 16.95
CA GLY A 47 10.24 16.52 18.27
C GLY A 47 8.98 17.40 18.29
N VAL A 48 8.13 17.33 17.22
CA VAL A 48 6.83 18.04 17.18
C VAL A 48 5.75 17.27 17.93
N PHE A 49 5.82 15.93 17.91
CA PHE A 49 4.91 15.05 18.64
C PHE A 49 5.69 14.15 19.60
N ASP A 50 5.03 13.69 20.66
CA ASP A 50 5.60 12.70 21.56
C ASP A 50 5.90 11.39 20.83
N HIS A 51 6.99 10.73 21.20
CA HIS A 51 7.35 9.44 20.65
C HIS A 51 6.43 8.34 21.21
N PRO A 52 5.66 7.64 20.36
CA PRO A 52 4.91 6.48 20.81
C PRO A 52 5.88 5.36 21.19
N ASP A 53 5.65 4.73 22.35
CA ASP A 53 6.46 3.62 22.83
C ASP A 53 6.02 2.31 22.16
N PHE A 54 6.83 1.83 21.22
CA PHE A 54 6.68 0.53 20.57
C PHE A 54 7.51 -0.58 21.23
N SER A 55 8.29 -0.26 22.26
CA SER A 55 9.24 -1.21 22.89
C SER A 55 8.55 -2.32 23.68
N SER A 56 7.33 -2.09 24.12
CA SER A 56 6.53 -3.03 24.91
C SER A 56 5.97 -4.22 24.09
N GLY A 57 6.13 -4.22 22.76
CA GLY A 57 5.51 -5.19 21.84
C GLY A 57 3.98 -5.09 21.77
N LYS A 58 3.40 -4.10 22.42
CA LYS A 58 1.97 -3.72 22.34
C LYS A 58 1.80 -2.52 21.43
N HIS A 59 0.57 -2.35 20.95
CA HIS A 59 0.23 -1.12 20.24
C HIS A 59 0.37 0.09 21.18
N PRO A 60 0.84 1.25 20.68
CA PRO A 60 0.85 2.48 21.46
C PRO A 60 -0.56 2.84 21.91
N ASP A 61 -0.66 3.56 23.04
CA ASP A 61 -1.96 4.08 23.49
C ASP A 61 -2.55 4.99 22.40
N PRO A 62 -3.76 4.71 21.91
CA PRO A 62 -4.41 5.55 20.89
C PRO A 62 -4.54 7.02 21.30
N SER A 63 -4.60 7.31 22.62
CA SER A 63 -4.67 8.69 23.13
C SER A 63 -3.40 9.52 22.86
N MET A 64 -2.25 8.88 22.65
CA MET A 64 -1.00 9.53 22.26
C MET A 64 -0.94 9.87 20.76
N ILE A 65 -1.86 9.34 19.96
CA ILE A 65 -1.89 9.56 18.52
C ILE A 65 -2.80 10.76 18.22
N PRO A 66 -2.28 11.81 17.57
CA PRO A 66 -3.08 13.00 17.26
C PRO A 66 -4.32 12.68 16.43
N ALA A 67 -5.45 13.36 16.70
CA ALA A 67 -6.72 13.12 16.03
C ALA A 67 -6.66 13.26 14.48
N PHE A 68 -5.74 14.08 13.97
CA PHE A 68 -5.59 14.22 12.51
C PHE A 68 -5.16 12.90 11.85
N VAL A 69 -4.38 12.04 12.55
CA VAL A 69 -3.98 10.72 12.03
C VAL A 69 -5.20 9.86 11.76
N GLN A 70 -6.14 9.80 12.72
CA GLN A 70 -7.40 9.07 12.54
C GLN A 70 -8.24 9.64 11.40
N ASN A 71 -8.32 10.97 11.29
CA ASN A 71 -9.07 11.62 10.22
C ASN A 71 -8.49 11.30 8.84
N PHE A 72 -7.16 11.41 8.67
CA PHE A 72 -6.50 11.05 7.42
C PHE A 72 -6.60 9.55 7.14
N TYR A 73 -6.48 8.71 8.18
CA TYR A 73 -6.65 7.27 8.04
C TYR A 73 -8.02 6.92 7.50
N ASN A 74 -9.09 7.48 8.04
CA ASN A 74 -10.45 7.26 7.58
C ASN A 74 -10.63 7.64 6.10
N VAL A 75 -10.07 8.78 5.68
CA VAL A 75 -10.14 9.23 4.29
C VAL A 75 -9.33 8.33 3.36
N THR A 76 -8.11 8.01 3.74
CA THR A 76 -7.17 7.29 2.86
C THR A 76 -7.41 5.77 2.81
N HIS A 77 -8.09 5.21 3.82
CA HIS A 77 -8.42 3.78 3.88
C HIS A 77 -9.90 3.48 3.54
N SER A 78 -10.56 4.43 2.85
CA SER A 78 -11.93 4.27 2.35
C SER A 78 -11.95 3.90 0.86
N LEU A 79 -12.63 2.78 0.53
CA LEU A 79 -12.93 2.42 -0.86
C LEU A 79 -13.90 3.40 -1.52
N ILE A 80 -14.78 4.05 -0.74
CA ILE A 80 -15.73 5.04 -1.24
C ILE A 80 -14.98 6.30 -1.67
N VAL A 81 -14.06 6.79 -0.84
CA VAL A 81 -13.19 7.91 -1.20
C VAL A 81 -12.34 7.58 -2.42
N PHE A 82 -11.76 6.37 -2.46
CA PHE A 82 -11.02 5.92 -3.65
C PHE A 82 -11.89 5.96 -4.90
N MET A 83 -13.13 5.45 -4.87
CA MET A 83 -14.02 5.46 -6.04
C MET A 83 -14.32 6.87 -6.52
N VAL A 84 -14.56 7.82 -5.60
CA VAL A 84 -14.77 9.23 -5.95
C VAL A 84 -13.53 9.82 -6.65
N VAL A 85 -12.34 9.63 -6.06
CA VAL A 85 -11.07 10.11 -6.61
C VAL A 85 -10.80 9.46 -7.98
N ALA A 86 -11.01 8.15 -8.10
CA ALA A 86 -10.85 7.42 -9.36
C ALA A 86 -11.80 7.93 -10.44
N GLY A 87 -13.04 8.23 -10.07
CA GLY A 87 -14.03 8.84 -10.98
C GLY A 87 -13.57 10.20 -11.48
N VAL A 88 -13.12 11.09 -10.60
CA VAL A 88 -12.57 12.40 -10.97
C VAL A 88 -11.36 12.24 -11.90
N VAL A 89 -10.40 11.39 -11.55
CA VAL A 89 -9.22 11.13 -12.39
C VAL A 89 -9.62 10.59 -13.77
N TYR A 90 -10.60 9.69 -13.84
CA TYR A 90 -11.11 9.18 -15.10
C TYR A 90 -11.77 10.28 -15.95
N LEU A 91 -12.59 11.14 -15.35
CA LEU A 91 -13.24 12.25 -16.06
C LEU A 91 -12.23 13.25 -16.64
N VAL A 92 -11.14 13.51 -15.92
CA VAL A 92 -10.05 14.42 -16.36
C VAL A 92 -9.18 13.77 -17.42
N LEU A 93 -8.70 12.54 -17.17
CA LEU A 93 -7.75 11.88 -18.07
C LEU A 93 -8.43 11.16 -19.25
N ARG A 94 -9.75 10.90 -19.18
CA ARG A 94 -10.54 10.11 -20.13
C ARG A 94 -9.97 8.71 -20.39
N LYS A 95 -9.21 8.19 -19.41
CA LYS A 95 -8.61 6.86 -19.44
C LYS A 95 -8.38 6.34 -18.04
N ILE A 96 -8.36 5.00 -17.88
CA ILE A 96 -8.03 4.35 -16.62
C ILE A 96 -6.54 4.48 -16.35
N TYR A 97 -6.18 5.01 -15.18
CA TYR A 97 -4.81 5.09 -14.71
C TYR A 97 -4.48 3.91 -13.78
N TRP A 98 -4.04 2.81 -14.37
CA TRP A 98 -3.85 1.53 -13.69
C TRP A 98 -2.97 1.57 -12.43
N PRO A 99 -1.85 2.31 -12.36
CA PRO A 99 -1.03 2.37 -11.16
C PRO A 99 -1.79 2.81 -9.90
N MET A 100 -2.84 3.64 -10.05
CA MET A 100 -3.65 4.12 -8.92
C MET A 100 -4.43 2.98 -8.23
N PHE A 101 -4.66 1.86 -8.91
CA PHE A 101 -5.37 0.72 -8.33
C PHE A 101 -4.54 -0.04 -7.26
N ALA A 102 -3.27 0.32 -7.08
CA ALA A 102 -2.51 -0.10 -5.91
C ALA A 102 -3.12 0.43 -4.59
N TRP A 103 -3.80 1.58 -4.62
CA TRP A 103 -4.49 2.13 -3.45
C TRP A 103 -5.64 1.25 -2.95
N PRO A 104 -6.67 0.86 -3.73
CA PRO A 104 -7.70 -0.04 -3.22
C PRO A 104 -7.16 -1.43 -2.86
N VAL A 105 -6.10 -1.92 -3.50
CA VAL A 105 -5.43 -3.17 -3.08
C VAL A 105 -4.82 -3.03 -1.70
N HIS A 106 -4.18 -1.89 -1.36
CA HIS A 106 -3.72 -1.58 -0.01
C HIS A 106 -4.88 -1.74 0.99
N ILE A 107 -6.02 -1.05 0.75
CA ILE A 107 -7.19 -1.11 1.64
C ILE A 107 -7.70 -2.56 1.79
N LEU A 108 -7.80 -3.31 0.69
CA LEU A 108 -8.27 -4.70 0.70
C LEU A 108 -7.37 -5.64 1.52
N TYR A 109 -6.06 -5.41 1.50
CA TYR A 109 -5.13 -6.16 2.35
C TYR A 109 -5.26 -5.76 3.82
N ASP A 110 -5.56 -4.49 4.11
CA ASP A 110 -5.66 -4.02 5.48
C ASP A 110 -6.94 -4.49 6.19
N ILE A 111 -8.03 -4.68 5.45
CA ILE A 111 -9.27 -5.20 6.04
C ILE A 111 -9.02 -6.45 6.91
N PRO A 112 -8.41 -7.55 6.43
CA PRO A 112 -8.16 -8.72 7.24
C PRO A 112 -6.91 -8.63 8.14
N THR A 113 -6.02 -7.67 7.93
CA THR A 113 -4.72 -7.59 8.62
C THR A 113 -4.62 -6.48 9.66
N HIS A 114 -5.73 -5.77 9.95
CA HIS A 114 -5.84 -4.85 11.07
C HIS A 114 -6.83 -5.38 12.10
N SER A 115 -6.44 -5.30 13.38
CA SER A 115 -7.31 -5.70 14.50
C SER A 115 -8.21 -4.54 14.93
N ALA A 116 -9.32 -4.86 15.60
CA ALA A 116 -10.20 -3.86 16.17
C ALA A 116 -9.54 -2.98 17.25
N GLU A 117 -8.45 -3.46 17.84
CA GLU A 117 -7.78 -2.80 18.95
C GLU A 117 -6.91 -1.61 18.50
N PHE A 118 -6.48 -1.61 17.22
CA PHE A 118 -5.59 -0.58 16.71
C PHE A 118 -5.85 -0.30 15.23
N PHE A 119 -6.44 0.85 14.93
CA PHE A 119 -6.74 1.35 13.60
C PHE A 119 -7.43 0.33 12.68
N PRO A 120 -8.63 -0.17 13.06
CA PRO A 120 -9.42 -1.01 12.16
C PRO A 120 -9.74 -0.26 10.88
N THR A 121 -9.66 -0.96 9.73
CA THR A 121 -9.79 -0.34 8.40
C THR A 121 -11.22 0.12 8.12
N PRO A 122 -11.50 1.44 7.98
CA PRO A 122 -12.84 1.99 7.78
C PRO A 122 -13.21 2.03 6.29
N PHE A 123 -13.22 0.87 5.64
CA PHE A 123 -13.31 0.76 4.17
C PHE A 123 -14.60 1.29 3.56
N LEU A 124 -15.66 1.51 4.36
CA LEU A 124 -16.95 2.08 3.93
C LEU A 124 -17.15 3.54 4.36
N TRP A 125 -16.17 4.15 5.01
CA TRP A 125 -16.27 5.55 5.43
C TRP A 125 -16.51 6.48 4.23
N PRO A 126 -17.32 7.56 4.29
CA PRO A 126 -18.09 8.05 5.44
C PRO A 126 -19.53 7.48 5.54
N VAL A 127 -19.87 6.49 4.72
CA VAL A 127 -21.25 5.94 4.65
C VAL A 127 -21.54 5.01 5.83
N SER A 128 -20.51 4.31 6.34
CA SER A 128 -20.64 3.38 7.45
C SER A 128 -19.35 3.31 8.25
N ASP A 129 -19.47 3.19 9.57
CA ASP A 129 -18.37 2.95 10.50
C ASP A 129 -18.08 1.46 10.69
N TYR A 130 -18.69 0.59 9.86
CA TYR A 130 -18.43 -0.84 9.92
C TYR A 130 -16.99 -1.15 9.54
N PHE A 131 -16.34 -2.01 10.34
CA PHE A 131 -15.02 -2.54 10.09
C PHE A 131 -14.99 -4.06 10.35
N PHE A 132 -14.04 -4.73 9.74
CA PHE A 132 -13.80 -6.15 9.96
C PHE A 132 -12.81 -6.36 11.11
N HIS A 133 -13.09 -7.31 12.00
CA HIS A 133 -12.17 -7.72 13.06
C HIS A 133 -11.08 -8.64 12.47
N GLY A 134 -10.05 -8.04 11.92
CA GLY A 134 -8.91 -8.78 11.38
C GLY A 134 -7.89 -9.19 12.44
N THR A 135 -6.79 -9.76 11.98
CA THR A 135 -5.64 -10.12 12.81
C THR A 135 -4.49 -9.17 12.52
N SER A 136 -3.84 -8.62 13.57
CA SER A 136 -2.71 -7.70 13.38
C SER A 136 -1.63 -8.29 12.46
N TRP A 137 -1.25 -7.52 11.44
CA TRP A 137 -0.20 -7.89 10.48
C TRP A 137 1.17 -8.15 11.13
N GLY A 138 1.43 -7.59 12.32
CA GLY A 138 2.65 -7.83 13.09
C GLY A 138 2.76 -9.23 13.67
N GLN A 139 1.71 -10.05 13.57
CA GLN A 139 1.80 -11.45 14.01
C GLN A 139 2.76 -12.23 13.10
N PRO A 140 3.68 -13.04 13.69
CA PRO A 140 4.71 -13.73 12.92
C PRO A 140 4.16 -14.60 11.78
N TRP A 141 3.03 -15.27 11.98
CA TRP A 141 2.40 -16.14 10.96
C TRP A 141 1.70 -15.37 9.82
N ILE A 142 1.57 -14.04 9.93
CA ILE A 142 1.12 -13.16 8.83
C ILE A 142 2.33 -12.48 8.21
N PHE A 143 3.19 -11.89 9.03
CA PHE A 143 4.34 -11.10 8.60
C PHE A 143 5.34 -11.93 7.77
N PHE A 144 5.83 -13.05 8.30
CA PHE A 144 6.83 -13.84 7.58
C PHE A 144 6.32 -14.47 6.29
N PRO A 145 5.14 -15.14 6.23
CA PRO A 145 4.61 -15.64 4.97
C PRO A 145 4.36 -14.54 3.94
N ASN A 146 3.87 -13.36 4.34
CA ASN A 146 3.72 -12.22 3.45
C ASN A 146 5.05 -11.84 2.80
N TRP A 147 6.12 -11.66 3.59
CA TRP A 147 7.43 -11.29 3.07
C TRP A 147 8.06 -12.38 2.19
N ILE A 148 7.93 -13.65 2.57
CA ILE A 148 8.40 -14.79 1.75
C ILE A 148 7.70 -14.77 0.38
N LEU A 149 6.37 -14.67 0.37
CA LEU A 149 5.59 -14.63 -0.86
C LEU A 149 5.92 -13.40 -1.70
N LEU A 150 6.04 -12.24 -1.08
CA LEU A 150 6.41 -10.98 -1.73
C LEU A 150 7.78 -11.09 -2.42
N LEU A 151 8.80 -11.58 -1.71
CA LEU A 151 10.15 -11.75 -2.25
C LEU A 151 10.18 -12.76 -3.40
N ALA A 152 9.46 -13.87 -3.28
CA ALA A 152 9.30 -14.86 -4.35
C ALA A 152 8.63 -14.25 -5.59
N CYS A 153 7.55 -13.48 -5.41
CA CYS A 153 6.87 -12.77 -6.49
C CYS A 153 7.74 -11.71 -7.15
N LEU A 154 8.51 -10.93 -6.38
CA LEU A 154 9.47 -9.96 -6.90
C LEU A 154 10.58 -10.64 -7.69
N TYR A 155 11.18 -11.70 -7.15
CA TYR A 155 12.19 -12.49 -7.86
C TYR A 155 11.65 -12.99 -9.20
N TRP A 156 10.46 -13.60 -9.21
CA TRP A 156 9.79 -14.04 -10.44
C TRP A 156 9.53 -12.90 -11.41
N PHE A 157 9.04 -11.77 -10.92
CA PHE A 157 8.76 -10.58 -11.72
C PHE A 157 10.02 -10.05 -12.43
N PHE A 158 11.12 -9.92 -11.71
CA PHE A 158 12.38 -9.43 -12.28
C PHE A 158 13.05 -10.47 -13.20
N LEU A 159 13.01 -11.76 -12.84
CA LEU A 159 13.53 -12.83 -13.67
C LEU A 159 12.78 -12.91 -15.00
N HIS A 160 11.44 -12.87 -14.98
CA HIS A 160 10.62 -12.90 -16.18
C HIS A 160 10.90 -11.72 -17.11
N ARG A 161 11.06 -10.52 -16.57
CA ARG A 161 11.46 -9.33 -17.33
C ARG A 161 12.84 -9.50 -18.00
N ARG A 162 13.82 -10.01 -17.26
CA ARG A 162 15.16 -10.25 -17.81
C ARG A 162 15.15 -11.26 -18.96
N LEU A 163 14.41 -12.35 -18.80
CA LEU A 163 14.27 -13.36 -19.84
C LEU A 163 13.60 -12.78 -21.09
N LYS A 164 12.48 -12.09 -20.93
CA LYS A 164 11.76 -11.44 -22.05
C LYS A 164 12.65 -10.48 -22.82
N ASN A 165 13.43 -9.65 -22.12
CA ASN A 165 14.32 -8.69 -22.77
C ASN A 165 15.47 -9.40 -23.53
N ARG A 166 16.02 -10.51 -22.99
CA ARG A 166 17.04 -11.31 -23.67
C ARG A 166 16.51 -11.97 -24.95
N PHE A 167 15.28 -12.49 -24.93
CA PHE A 167 14.65 -13.07 -26.12
C PHE A 167 14.39 -11.99 -27.20
N ALA A 168 13.88 -10.83 -26.81
CA ALA A 168 13.64 -9.72 -27.74
C ALA A 168 14.93 -9.21 -28.41
N SER A 169 16.01 -9.11 -27.67
CA SER A 169 17.32 -8.70 -28.22
C SER A 169 17.91 -9.73 -29.19
N ARG A 170 17.73 -11.04 -28.91
CA ARG A 170 18.16 -12.12 -29.82
C ARG A 170 17.39 -12.13 -31.14
N GLN A 171 16.07 -11.87 -31.10
CA GLN A 171 15.27 -11.78 -32.32
C GLN A 171 15.67 -10.59 -33.18
N LYS A 172 15.92 -9.41 -32.58
CA LYS A 172 16.41 -8.24 -33.32
C LYS A 172 17.75 -8.48 -34.00
N GLY A 173 18.68 -9.17 -33.34
CA GLY A 173 19.97 -9.51 -33.94
C GLY A 173 19.85 -10.51 -35.11
N LYS A 174 18.89 -11.43 -35.10
CA LYS A 174 18.67 -12.37 -36.22
C LYS A 174 18.01 -11.71 -37.45
N ASN A 175 17.22 -10.66 -37.27
CA ASN A 175 16.57 -9.95 -38.36
C ASN A 175 17.44 -8.84 -38.98
N ALA A 176 18.66 -8.62 -38.43
CA ALA A 176 19.63 -7.63 -38.93
C ALA A 176 20.79 -8.26 -39.73
N LEU A 177 20.79 -9.58 -39.89
CA LEU A 177 21.65 -10.39 -40.77
C LEU A 177 20.87 -10.87 -42.00
#